data_3e32ff96086f8cf95202d820ac97ea57
#
_entry.id   3e32ff96086f8cf95202d820ac97ea57
#
_cell.length_a   1.000
_cell.length_b   1.000
_cell.length_c   1.000
_cell.angle_alpha   90.00
_cell.angle_beta   90.00
_cell.angle_gamma   90.00
#
_symmetry.space_group_name_H-M   'P 1'
#
loop_
_entity.id
_entity.type
_entity.pdbx_description
1 polymer ?
#
loop_
_entity_poly.entity_id
_entity_poly.type
_entity_poly.pdbx_seq_one_letter_code
_entity_poly.pdbx_strand_id
1 'polypeptide(L)'
;MRSKIILLTIVMLILLAPNANAASETGVDNNPGDDEPFTVIDRDSPSVDNEKWSLTIEMSQEAYDNGTTFEITTQICTNDGVCDPPEIMDADIDERIHSISVTPRTDHTYINWRVKAIDSEGNKTNYPHGDWFKTWSSCYYDDGIWGGEDSIATGGCIKSGEDTPGFSTIFTIAAISIAFATVGNRKTH
;
A
#
# COMPACT_ATOMS: atom_id res chain seq x y z
N MET A 1 36.47 33.98 -21.64
CA MET A 1 35.26 34.51 -20.97
C MET A 1 34.00 33.66 -21.28
N ARG A 2 33.75 33.22 -22.50
CA ARG A 2 32.55 32.43 -22.89
C ARG A 2 32.41 31.10 -22.15
N SER A 3 33.51 30.37 -21.89
CA SER A 3 33.46 29.06 -21.20
C SER A 3 33.05 29.18 -19.72
N LYS A 4 33.45 30.26 -19.02
CA LYS A 4 33.07 30.46 -17.62
C LYS A 4 31.60 30.84 -17.44
N ILE A 5 31.02 31.54 -18.43
CA ILE A 5 29.61 31.93 -18.43
C ILE A 5 28.73 30.69 -18.64
N ILE A 6 29.10 29.77 -19.56
CA ILE A 6 28.38 28.53 -19.81
C ILE A 6 28.40 27.63 -18.56
N LEU A 7 29.51 27.53 -17.87
CA LEU A 7 29.61 26.74 -16.63
C LEU A 7 28.72 27.31 -15.53
N LEU A 8 28.66 28.63 -15.38
CA LEU A 8 27.84 29.30 -14.38
C LEU A 8 26.33 29.12 -14.64
N THR A 9 25.92 29.17 -15.91
CA THR A 9 24.49 28.94 -16.30
C THR A 9 24.06 27.50 -16.06
N ILE A 10 24.93 26.52 -16.30
CA ILE A 10 24.61 25.10 -16.04
C ILE A 10 24.47 24.85 -14.53
N VAL A 11 25.36 25.41 -13.70
CA VAL A 11 25.27 25.27 -12.24
C VAL A 11 24.00 25.94 -11.70
N MET A 12 23.61 27.09 -12.24
CA MET A 12 22.40 27.79 -11.80
C MET A 12 21.11 27.05 -12.22
N LEU A 13 21.11 26.31 -13.35
CA LEU A 13 19.97 25.50 -13.79
C LEU A 13 19.77 24.26 -12.89
N ILE A 14 20.84 23.68 -12.37
CA ILE A 14 20.79 22.52 -11.48
C ILE A 14 20.23 22.92 -10.10
N LEU A 15 20.49 24.14 -9.64
CA LEU A 15 19.99 24.65 -8.35
C LEU A 15 18.49 25.02 -8.38
N LEU A 16 17.89 25.13 -9.56
CA LEU A 16 16.46 25.44 -9.75
C LEU A 16 15.61 24.20 -10.01
N ALA A 17 16.18 22.99 -9.93
CA ALA A 17 15.38 21.77 -10.00
C ALA A 17 14.39 21.78 -8.83
N PRO A 18 13.07 21.80 -9.05
CA PRO A 18 12.11 21.64 -7.96
C PRO A 18 12.38 20.29 -7.32
N ASN A 19 12.48 20.26 -5.99
CA ASN A 19 12.37 19.01 -5.27
C ASN A 19 10.98 18.45 -5.58
N ALA A 20 10.88 17.54 -6.54
CA ALA A 20 9.69 16.77 -6.76
C ALA A 20 9.57 15.84 -5.53
N ASN A 21 8.82 16.29 -4.52
CA ASN A 21 8.22 15.34 -3.60
C ASN A 21 7.37 14.44 -4.51
N ALA A 22 7.78 13.21 -4.68
CA ALA A 22 6.95 12.23 -5.36
C ALA A 22 5.66 12.11 -4.54
N ALA A 23 4.57 12.69 -5.06
CA ALA A 23 3.25 12.40 -4.54
C ALA A 23 3.07 10.87 -4.63
N SER A 24 2.60 10.25 -3.55
CA SER A 24 2.35 8.81 -3.57
C SER A 24 1.36 8.50 -4.69
N GLU A 25 1.73 7.59 -5.57
CA GLU A 25 0.88 7.17 -6.68
C GLU A 25 -0.35 6.43 -6.12
N THR A 26 -1.54 6.74 -6.64
CA THR A 26 -2.80 6.10 -6.21
C THR A 26 -2.70 4.58 -6.41
N GLY A 27 -3.07 3.81 -5.38
CA GLY A 27 -3.01 2.35 -5.39
C GLY A 27 -1.62 1.76 -5.20
N VAL A 28 -0.59 2.58 -4.99
CA VAL A 28 0.77 2.13 -4.69
C VAL A 28 1.09 2.41 -3.23
N ASP A 29 1.48 1.36 -2.51
CA ASP A 29 1.86 1.48 -1.11
C ASP A 29 3.05 2.40 -0.93
N ASN A 30 2.95 3.32 0.04
CA ASN A 30 4.08 4.14 0.46
C ASN A 30 4.83 3.41 1.58
N ASN A 31 6.06 3.01 1.29
CA ASN A 31 6.89 2.19 2.16
C ASN A 31 8.04 2.99 2.78
N PRO A 32 8.58 2.55 3.96
CA PRO A 32 9.82 3.07 4.49
C PRO A 32 10.98 2.89 3.50
N GLY A 33 11.88 3.86 3.48
CA GLY A 33 13.16 3.77 2.81
C GLY A 33 14.24 3.15 3.70
N ASP A 34 15.49 3.24 3.25
CA ASP A 34 16.64 2.68 3.98
C ASP A 34 17.14 3.60 5.12
N ASP A 35 16.62 4.84 5.19
CA ASP A 35 17.09 5.85 6.16
C ASP A 35 16.28 5.84 7.47
N GLU A 36 15.19 5.07 7.56
CA GLU A 36 14.40 4.95 8.77
C GLU A 36 15.11 4.04 9.81
N PRO A 37 14.93 4.30 11.13
CA PRO A 37 15.54 3.49 12.18
C PRO A 37 14.85 2.14 12.39
N PHE A 38 14.13 1.64 11.39
CA PHE A 38 13.44 0.34 11.39
C PHE A 38 13.27 -0.19 9.97
N THR A 39 12.98 -1.48 9.87
CA THR A 39 12.61 -2.15 8.63
C THR A 39 11.25 -2.83 8.79
N VAL A 40 10.47 -2.92 7.72
CA VAL A 40 9.25 -3.74 7.70
C VAL A 40 9.66 -5.19 7.46
N ILE A 41 9.33 -6.08 8.41
CA ILE A 41 9.58 -7.52 8.28
C ILE A 41 8.41 -8.19 7.57
N ASP A 42 7.20 -7.81 7.98
CA ASP A 42 5.96 -8.37 7.46
C ASP A 42 4.86 -7.33 7.48
N ARG A 43 3.99 -7.34 6.48
CA ARG A 43 2.83 -6.48 6.39
C ARG A 43 1.84 -7.07 5.40
N ASP A 44 0.57 -7.13 5.80
CA ASP A 44 -0.51 -7.48 4.88
C ASP A 44 -0.68 -6.38 3.82
N SER A 45 -0.62 -6.74 2.55
CA SER A 45 -0.87 -5.83 1.43
C SER A 45 -1.41 -6.62 0.23
N PRO A 46 -2.54 -6.17 -0.35
CA PRO A 46 -3.38 -5.06 0.09
C PRO A 46 -4.08 -5.33 1.44
N SER A 47 -4.65 -4.28 2.05
CA SER A 47 -5.57 -4.46 3.17
C SER A 47 -6.98 -4.81 2.66
N VAL A 48 -7.73 -5.64 3.40
CA VAL A 48 -9.05 -6.13 2.99
C VAL A 48 -10.12 -5.69 3.99
N ASP A 49 -11.30 -5.30 3.48
CA ASP A 49 -12.43 -4.89 4.30
C ASP A 49 -12.82 -5.97 5.32
N ASN A 50 -12.94 -5.57 6.60
CA ASN A 50 -13.30 -6.42 7.75
C ASN A 50 -12.34 -7.59 8.03
N GLU A 51 -11.20 -7.66 7.35
CA GLU A 51 -10.15 -8.61 7.66
C GLU A 51 -9.06 -7.98 8.52
N LYS A 52 -8.40 -8.81 9.29
CA LYS A 52 -7.31 -8.36 10.15
C LYS A 52 -6.11 -7.96 9.29
N TRP A 53 -5.71 -6.70 9.35
CA TRP A 53 -4.45 -6.20 8.80
C TRP A 53 -3.37 -6.20 9.88
N SER A 54 -2.19 -6.65 9.55
CA SER A 54 -1.05 -6.75 10.46
C SER A 54 0.17 -6.06 9.90
N LEU A 55 0.97 -5.48 10.78
CA LEU A 55 2.27 -4.89 10.48
C LEU A 55 3.28 -5.34 11.53
N THR A 56 4.42 -5.84 11.08
CA THR A 56 5.57 -6.16 11.92
C THR A 56 6.79 -5.40 11.43
N ILE A 57 7.40 -4.64 12.33
CA ILE A 57 8.64 -3.90 12.06
C ILE A 57 9.75 -4.35 13.00
N GLU A 58 10.99 -4.28 12.52
CA GLU A 58 12.18 -4.50 13.33
C GLU A 58 12.92 -3.17 13.52
N MET A 59 13.10 -2.77 14.79
CA MET A 59 13.92 -1.62 15.15
C MET A 59 15.38 -1.89 14.79
N SER A 60 16.07 -0.88 14.26
CA SER A 60 17.51 -0.99 14.00
C SER A 60 18.30 -1.26 15.29
N GLN A 61 19.41 -1.99 15.17
CA GLN A 61 20.26 -2.27 16.33
C GLN A 61 20.77 -0.97 16.99
N GLU A 62 21.10 0.01 16.20
CA GLU A 62 21.55 1.30 16.69
C GLU A 62 20.48 2.02 17.54
N ALA A 63 19.24 2.06 17.07
CA ALA A 63 18.13 2.66 17.81
C ALA A 63 17.87 1.93 19.13
N TYR A 64 17.92 0.59 19.09
CA TYR A 64 17.73 -0.26 20.27
C TYR A 64 18.81 -0.01 21.33
N ASP A 65 20.10 -0.02 20.91
CA ASP A 65 21.23 0.18 21.81
C ASP A 65 21.25 1.59 22.42
N ASN A 66 20.70 2.58 21.70
CA ASN A 66 20.53 3.95 22.17
C ASN A 66 19.31 4.14 23.08
N GLY A 67 18.55 3.10 23.37
CA GLY A 67 17.39 3.16 24.25
C GLY A 67 16.18 3.87 23.62
N THR A 68 16.09 3.90 22.29
CA THR A 68 14.92 4.41 21.56
C THR A 68 13.70 3.50 21.79
N THR A 69 12.52 4.09 21.88
CA THR A 69 11.24 3.37 21.91
C THR A 69 10.36 3.82 20.75
N PHE A 70 9.43 2.96 20.31
CA PHE A 70 8.50 3.25 19.23
C PHE A 70 7.06 3.31 19.71
N GLU A 71 6.32 4.30 19.19
CA GLU A 71 4.85 4.33 19.18
C GLU A 71 4.41 4.19 17.72
N ILE A 72 3.60 3.18 17.41
CA ILE A 72 3.03 2.99 16.07
C ILE A 72 1.61 3.55 16.08
N THR A 73 1.30 4.42 15.13
CA THR A 73 -0.02 5.05 14.99
C THR A 73 -0.62 4.64 13.67
N THR A 74 -1.91 4.29 13.67
CA THR A 74 -2.69 4.02 12.44
C THR A 74 -3.81 5.02 12.28
N GLN A 75 -4.31 5.15 11.05
CA GLN A 75 -5.47 5.93 10.69
C GLN A 75 -6.16 5.29 9.49
N ILE A 76 -7.42 4.94 9.59
CA ILE A 76 -8.20 4.35 8.51
C ILE A 76 -8.93 5.45 7.76
N CYS A 77 -8.77 5.49 6.44
CA CYS A 77 -9.46 6.40 5.54
C CYS A 77 -10.44 5.64 4.65
N THR A 78 -11.58 6.23 4.35
CA THR A 78 -12.68 5.60 3.62
C THR A 78 -12.85 6.16 2.22
N ASN A 79 -13.56 5.43 1.37
CA ASN A 79 -13.83 5.76 -0.03
C ASN A 79 -14.64 7.04 -0.23
N ASP A 80 -15.24 7.60 0.82
CA ASP A 80 -15.88 8.92 0.81
C ASP A 80 -14.92 10.06 1.19
N GLY A 81 -13.62 9.77 1.34
CA GLY A 81 -12.58 10.75 1.63
C GLY A 81 -12.49 11.18 3.10
N VAL A 82 -13.15 10.45 4.01
CA VAL A 82 -13.09 10.72 5.45
C VAL A 82 -12.12 9.78 6.14
N CYS A 83 -11.25 10.33 6.97
CA CYS A 83 -10.34 9.52 7.80
C CYS A 83 -10.78 9.55 9.26
N ASP A 84 -10.66 8.40 9.91
CA ASP A 84 -10.84 8.29 11.37
C ASP A 84 -9.74 9.09 12.10
N PRO A 85 -9.96 9.49 13.35
CA PRO A 85 -8.87 10.03 14.17
C PRO A 85 -7.70 9.05 14.24
N PRO A 86 -6.44 9.54 14.20
CA PRO A 86 -5.28 8.67 14.38
C PRO A 86 -5.30 7.99 15.76
N GLU A 87 -4.99 6.70 15.79
CA GLU A 87 -4.96 5.88 17.00
C GLU A 87 -3.56 5.30 17.24
N ILE A 88 -3.05 5.43 18.46
CA ILE A 88 -1.81 4.77 18.88
C ILE A 88 -2.15 3.31 19.15
N MET A 89 -1.45 2.42 18.47
CA MET A 89 -1.67 0.99 18.55
C MET A 89 -0.99 0.39 19.77
N ASP A 90 -1.67 -0.58 20.41
CA ASP A 90 -1.07 -1.44 21.40
C ASP A 90 -0.20 -2.48 20.67
N ALA A 91 1.12 -2.33 20.77
CA ALA A 91 2.07 -3.16 20.06
C ALA A 91 2.52 -4.34 20.93
N ASP A 92 2.51 -5.55 20.36
CA ASP A 92 3.24 -6.68 20.91
C ASP A 92 4.72 -6.50 20.62
N ILE A 93 5.55 -6.46 21.67
CA ILE A 93 6.97 -6.13 21.58
C ILE A 93 7.81 -7.31 22.06
N ASP A 94 8.64 -7.84 21.16
CA ASP A 94 9.65 -8.83 21.45
C ASP A 94 11.03 -8.28 21.07
N GLU A 95 11.78 -7.80 22.07
CA GLU A 95 13.07 -7.11 21.90
C GLU A 95 12.98 -5.93 20.90
N ARG A 96 13.45 -6.15 19.65
CA ARG A 96 13.44 -5.17 18.56
C ARG A 96 12.24 -5.30 17.63
N ILE A 97 11.46 -6.34 17.79
CA ILE A 97 10.29 -6.64 16.96
C ILE A 97 9.06 -5.99 17.56
N HIS A 98 8.35 -5.25 16.77
CA HIS A 98 7.09 -4.61 17.13
C HIS A 98 5.99 -5.03 16.16
N SER A 99 4.94 -5.65 16.68
CA SER A 99 3.80 -6.13 15.89
C SER A 99 2.52 -5.45 16.32
N ILE A 100 1.77 -4.97 15.35
CA ILE A 100 0.43 -4.39 15.55
C ILE A 100 -0.58 -5.05 14.63
N SER A 101 -1.86 -4.91 14.94
CA SER A 101 -2.92 -5.27 14.03
C SER A 101 -4.15 -4.41 14.24
N VAL A 102 -4.89 -4.18 13.15
CA VAL A 102 -6.17 -3.48 13.13
C VAL A 102 -7.09 -4.15 12.11
N THR A 103 -8.40 -4.09 12.36
CA THR A 103 -9.38 -4.55 11.38
C THR A 103 -10.05 -3.33 10.76
N PRO A 104 -9.73 -2.99 9.49
CA PRO A 104 -10.37 -1.87 8.82
C PRO A 104 -11.84 -2.18 8.58
N ARG A 105 -12.66 -1.14 8.68
CA ARG A 105 -14.10 -1.25 8.36
C ARG A 105 -14.32 -1.39 6.87
N THR A 106 -15.55 -1.75 6.52
CA THR A 106 -16.04 -1.75 5.14
C THR A 106 -15.83 -0.38 4.48
N ASP A 107 -15.55 -0.36 3.18
CA ASP A 107 -15.32 0.84 2.37
C ASP A 107 -14.05 1.64 2.73
N HIS A 108 -13.04 1.00 3.30
CA HIS A 108 -11.77 1.71 3.50
C HIS A 108 -10.99 1.83 2.20
N THR A 109 -10.35 2.99 2.02
CA THR A 109 -9.49 3.30 0.88
C THR A 109 -8.06 2.83 1.14
N TYR A 110 -7.56 3.14 2.32
CA TYR A 110 -6.22 2.78 2.77
C TYR A 110 -6.09 2.87 4.29
N ILE A 111 -5.06 2.22 4.79
CA ILE A 111 -4.57 2.36 6.16
C ILE A 111 -3.32 3.23 6.12
N ASN A 112 -3.39 4.42 6.70
CA ASN A 112 -2.23 5.22 7.03
C ASN A 112 -1.56 4.66 8.27
N TRP A 113 -0.23 4.62 8.29
CA TRP A 113 0.52 4.27 9.49
C TRP A 113 1.83 5.05 9.57
N ARG A 114 2.32 5.24 10.78
CA ARG A 114 3.59 5.90 11.04
C ARG A 114 4.20 5.40 12.33
N VAL A 115 5.52 5.51 12.41
CA VAL A 115 6.30 5.22 13.61
C VAL A 115 6.79 6.52 14.21
N LYS A 116 6.57 6.71 15.49
CA LYS A 116 7.17 7.77 16.28
C LYS A 116 8.31 7.17 17.10
N ALA A 117 9.54 7.53 16.79
CA ALA A 117 10.70 7.20 17.60
C ALA A 117 10.83 8.21 18.74
N ILE A 118 11.08 7.72 19.94
CA ILE A 118 11.31 8.50 21.16
C ILE A 118 12.69 8.08 21.69
N ASP A 119 13.67 8.96 21.61
CA ASP A 119 15.02 8.68 22.08
C ASP A 119 15.11 8.67 23.61
N SER A 120 16.26 8.30 24.14
CA SER A 120 16.51 8.25 25.59
C SER A 120 16.47 9.62 26.29
N GLU A 121 16.52 10.71 25.52
CA GLU A 121 16.38 12.09 26.03
C GLU A 121 14.91 12.57 25.98
N GLY A 122 14.01 11.79 25.35
CA GLY A 122 12.60 12.11 25.17
C GLY A 122 12.28 12.94 23.93
N ASN A 123 13.25 13.15 23.02
CA ASN A 123 12.99 13.79 21.74
C ASN A 123 12.16 12.85 20.83
N LYS A 124 11.24 13.42 20.09
CA LYS A 124 10.26 12.67 19.29
C LYS A 124 10.47 12.94 17.80
N THR A 125 10.60 11.89 17.01
CA THR A 125 10.72 11.97 15.55
C THR A 125 9.67 11.07 14.91
N ASN A 126 8.89 11.60 13.96
CA ASN A 126 7.93 10.82 13.21
C ASN A 126 8.52 10.33 11.90
N TYR A 127 8.21 9.11 11.53
CA TYR A 127 8.54 8.48 10.27
C TYR A 127 7.25 7.99 9.58
N PRO A 128 7.01 8.37 8.32
CA PRO A 128 7.84 9.28 7.52
C PRO A 128 7.75 10.72 8.05
N HIS A 129 8.73 11.56 7.68
CA HIS A 129 8.70 12.97 8.00
C HIS A 129 7.59 13.69 7.23
N GLY A 130 6.62 14.24 7.96
CA GLY A 130 5.59 15.13 7.41
C GLY A 130 4.43 14.47 6.68
N ASP A 131 4.41 13.14 6.56
CA ASP A 131 3.37 12.36 5.87
C ASP A 131 3.09 11.04 6.59
N TRP A 132 2.48 10.07 5.91
CA TRP A 132 2.16 8.73 6.36
C TRP A 132 2.72 7.69 5.39
N PHE A 133 3.17 6.57 5.93
CA PHE A 133 3.21 5.34 5.14
C PHE A 133 1.78 4.91 4.87
N LYS A 134 1.57 4.16 3.80
CA LYS A 134 0.23 3.87 3.34
C LYS A 134 0.16 2.43 2.83
N THR A 135 -0.88 1.70 3.25
CA THR A 135 -1.27 0.42 2.67
C THR A 135 -2.63 0.58 2.05
N TRP A 136 -2.73 0.36 0.75
CA TRP A 136 -3.97 0.48 0.01
C TRP A 136 -4.89 -0.72 0.24
N SER A 137 -6.18 -0.46 0.14
CA SER A 137 -7.21 -1.51 0.17
C SER A 137 -7.20 -2.34 -1.11
N SER A 138 -7.64 -3.60 -1.01
CA SER A 138 -7.92 -4.45 -2.17
C SER A 138 -9.02 -3.88 -3.08
N CYS A 139 -9.85 -2.97 -2.54
CA CYS A 139 -10.81 -2.19 -3.31
C CYS A 139 -10.91 -0.78 -2.76
N TYR A 140 -10.57 0.20 -3.56
CA TYR A 140 -10.55 1.60 -3.14
C TYR A 140 -11.19 2.52 -4.18
N TYR A 141 -11.63 3.70 -3.71
CA TYR A 141 -12.02 4.83 -4.56
C TYR A 141 -11.17 6.03 -4.19
N ASP A 142 -10.45 6.56 -5.17
CA ASP A 142 -9.58 7.73 -4.99
C ASP A 142 -9.55 8.55 -6.27
N ASP A 143 -9.64 9.88 -6.12
CA ASP A 143 -9.64 10.84 -7.23
C ASP A 143 -10.60 10.51 -8.39
N GLY A 144 -11.80 10.00 -8.07
CA GLY A 144 -12.83 9.67 -9.06
C GLY A 144 -12.67 8.29 -9.71
N ILE A 145 -11.70 7.49 -9.30
CA ILE A 145 -11.37 6.19 -9.91
C ILE A 145 -11.48 5.07 -8.86
N TRP A 146 -12.19 4.00 -9.23
CA TRP A 146 -12.16 2.75 -8.50
C TRP A 146 -10.93 1.93 -8.89
N GLY A 147 -10.24 1.35 -7.92
CA GLY A 147 -9.04 0.55 -8.11
C GLY A 147 -8.91 -0.57 -7.08
N GLY A 148 -7.82 -1.35 -7.21
CA GLY A 148 -7.57 -2.55 -6.42
C GLY A 148 -8.07 -3.82 -7.10
N GLU A 149 -7.59 -4.97 -6.63
CA GLU A 149 -7.88 -6.28 -7.24
C GLU A 149 -9.35 -6.72 -7.09
N ASP A 150 -10.04 -6.23 -6.05
CA ASP A 150 -11.44 -6.50 -5.77
C ASP A 150 -12.39 -5.43 -6.33
N SER A 151 -11.88 -4.50 -7.15
CA SER A 151 -12.72 -3.53 -7.84
C SER A 151 -13.41 -4.13 -9.07
N ILE A 152 -14.63 -3.67 -9.35
CA ILE A 152 -15.38 -4.10 -10.53
C ILE A 152 -15.37 -3.03 -11.62
N ALA A 153 -15.37 -3.47 -12.90
CA ALA A 153 -15.26 -2.57 -14.04
C ALA A 153 -16.40 -1.53 -14.15
N THR A 154 -17.55 -1.78 -13.52
CA THR A 154 -18.70 -0.87 -13.46
C THR A 154 -18.63 0.12 -12.31
N GLY A 155 -17.57 0.07 -11.49
CA GLY A 155 -17.37 0.86 -10.28
C GLY A 155 -17.92 0.20 -9.02
N GLY A 156 -17.12 0.24 -7.95
CA GLY A 156 -17.41 -0.39 -6.66
C GLY A 156 -16.56 -1.61 -6.39
N CYS A 157 -16.82 -2.25 -5.27
CA CYS A 157 -16.10 -3.42 -4.76
C CYS A 157 -16.91 -4.70 -4.94
N ILE A 158 -16.20 -5.81 -5.11
CA ILE A 158 -16.80 -7.13 -4.99
C ILE A 158 -17.29 -7.28 -3.55
N LYS A 159 -18.58 -7.50 -3.36
CA LYS A 159 -19.10 -7.73 -2.01
C LYS A 159 -18.67 -9.11 -1.52
N SER A 160 -17.99 -9.16 -0.39
CA SER A 160 -17.65 -10.41 0.28
C SER A 160 -18.94 -11.22 0.53
N GLY A 161 -19.08 -12.39 -0.14
CA GLY A 161 -20.25 -13.26 -0.04
C GLY A 161 -21.22 -13.24 -1.23
N GLU A 162 -21.03 -12.41 -2.24
CA GLU A 162 -21.63 -12.64 -3.54
C GLU A 162 -20.69 -13.57 -4.33
N ASP A 163 -21.15 -14.80 -4.57
CA ASP A 163 -20.48 -15.73 -5.49
C ASP A 163 -20.16 -14.96 -6.78
N THR A 164 -18.87 -14.75 -7.07
CA THR A 164 -18.47 -14.35 -8.43
C THR A 164 -19.19 -15.28 -9.36
N PRO A 165 -19.97 -14.78 -10.37
CA PRO A 165 -20.58 -15.66 -11.35
C PRO A 165 -19.40 -16.37 -12.02
N GLY A 166 -19.09 -17.57 -11.51
CA GLY A 166 -18.05 -18.40 -12.09
C GLY A 166 -18.36 -18.46 -13.57
N PHE A 167 -17.43 -18.06 -14.41
CA PHE A 167 -17.53 -18.35 -15.85
C PHE A 167 -17.87 -19.82 -15.93
N SER A 168 -19.13 -20.11 -16.20
CA SER A 168 -19.63 -21.46 -16.13
C SER A 168 -18.83 -22.26 -17.14
N THR A 169 -18.05 -23.21 -16.66
CA THR A 169 -17.30 -24.20 -17.45
C THR A 169 -18.14 -24.91 -18.51
N ILE A 170 -19.46 -24.72 -18.48
CA ILE A 170 -20.42 -25.19 -19.45
C ILE A 170 -20.18 -24.62 -20.86
N PHE A 171 -19.74 -23.37 -21.02
CA PHE A 171 -19.46 -22.79 -22.33
C PHE A 171 -18.20 -23.35 -22.97
N THR A 172 -17.19 -23.75 -22.19
CA THR A 172 -15.97 -24.34 -22.73
C THR A 172 -16.18 -25.75 -23.27
N ILE A 173 -17.07 -26.53 -22.66
CA ILE A 173 -17.39 -27.91 -23.12
C ILE A 173 -18.22 -27.86 -24.41
N ALA A 174 -19.14 -26.90 -24.54
CA ALA A 174 -19.93 -26.73 -25.75
C ALA A 174 -19.07 -26.32 -26.96
N ALA A 175 -18.05 -25.46 -26.79
CA ALA A 175 -17.17 -25.07 -27.87
C ALA A 175 -16.26 -26.21 -28.35
N ILE A 176 -15.81 -27.07 -27.47
CA ILE A 176 -14.98 -28.23 -27.79
C ILE A 176 -15.84 -29.30 -28.50
N SER A 177 -17.08 -29.49 -28.11
CA SER A 177 -18.00 -30.47 -28.75
C SER A 177 -18.34 -30.11 -30.21
N ILE A 178 -18.45 -28.83 -30.55
CA ILE A 178 -18.69 -28.37 -31.91
C ILE A 178 -17.44 -28.56 -32.79
N ALA A 179 -16.26 -28.39 -32.24
CA ALA A 179 -15.00 -28.58 -32.97
C ALA A 179 -14.78 -30.04 -33.39
N PHE A 180 -15.18 -31.01 -32.56
CA PHE A 180 -15.07 -32.43 -32.90
C PHE A 180 -16.13 -32.91 -33.92
N ALA A 181 -17.31 -32.31 -33.94
CA ALA A 181 -18.34 -32.65 -34.91
C ALA A 181 -18.00 -32.19 -36.34
N THR A 182 -17.25 -31.13 -36.50
CA THR A 182 -16.86 -30.61 -37.84
C THR A 182 -15.65 -31.30 -38.43
N VAL A 183 -14.79 -31.93 -37.61
CA VAL A 183 -13.60 -32.67 -38.10
C VAL A 183 -13.98 -34.10 -38.50
N GLY A 184 -15.01 -34.72 -37.90
CA GLY A 184 -15.45 -36.07 -38.21
C GLY A 184 -16.13 -36.25 -39.57
N ASN A 185 -16.58 -35.17 -40.23
CA ASN A 185 -17.38 -35.28 -41.45
C ASN A 185 -16.60 -35.03 -42.76
N ARG A 186 -15.25 -35.08 -42.72
CA ARG A 186 -14.38 -34.89 -43.87
C ARG A 186 -13.64 -36.14 -44.33
N LYS A 187 -14.30 -37.31 -44.26
CA LYS A 187 -13.81 -38.51 -44.95
C LYS A 187 -14.99 -39.23 -45.55
N THR A 188 -15.28 -38.98 -46.81
CA THR A 188 -15.69 -39.85 -47.90
C THR A 188 -16.20 -39.02 -49.07
N HIS A 189 -15.32 -38.73 -49.98
CA HIS A 189 -15.58 -38.77 -51.45
C HIS A 189 -14.25 -38.62 -52.16
#